data_3db7927947abe33f13e345911450cdce
#
_entry.id   3db7927947abe33f13e345911450cdce
#
_cell.length_a   1.000
_cell.length_b   1.000
_cell.length_c   1.000
_cell.angle_alpha   90.00
_cell.angle_beta   90.00
_cell.angle_gamma   90.00
#
_symmetry.space_group_name_H-M   'P 1'
#
loop_
_entity.id
_entity.type
_entity.pdbx_description
1 polymer ?
#
loop_
_entity_poly.entity_id
_entity_poly.type
_entity_poly.pdbx_seq_one_letter_code
_entity_poly.pdbx_strand_id
1 'polypeptide(L)'
;MIVPIWISFASSSHESVTILTEGMKFHLGDQLARNYNEVLNEKGGWSEEVTAGKMFVNSFIMALGIATLKVVISAMSAYALVYFRFKLAVPIFWLIFITLLVPLEVRIFPSYKIVSDLGLTNSYTGLILPLVASATATFFFRQFYKTIPD
;
A
#
# COMPACT_ATOMS: atom_id res chain seq x y z
N MET A 1 -5.96 20.44 -11.42
CA MET A 1 -5.09 19.46 -10.74
C MET A 1 -3.92 18.95 -11.61
N ILE A 2 -3.98 19.02 -12.93
CA ILE A 2 -2.91 18.54 -13.84
C ILE A 2 -1.69 19.48 -13.87
N VAL A 3 -1.91 20.80 -13.78
CA VAL A 3 -0.83 21.81 -13.89
C VAL A 3 0.32 21.62 -12.89
N PRO A 4 0.09 21.42 -11.59
CA PRO A 4 1.20 21.20 -10.65
C PRO A 4 2.00 19.93 -10.97
N ILE A 5 1.32 18.87 -11.42
CA ILE A 5 1.97 17.60 -11.80
C ILE A 5 2.85 17.81 -13.03
N TRP A 6 2.34 18.56 -14.03
CA TRP A 6 3.11 18.91 -15.22
C TRP A 6 4.33 19.76 -14.89
N ILE A 7 4.19 20.80 -14.06
CA ILE A 7 5.30 21.64 -13.63
C ILE A 7 6.38 20.82 -12.92
N SER A 8 5.97 19.93 -12.01
CA SER A 8 6.91 19.05 -11.30
C SER A 8 7.65 18.12 -12.27
N PHE A 9 6.94 17.53 -13.22
CA PHE A 9 7.53 16.68 -14.26
C PHE A 9 8.45 17.46 -15.19
N ALA A 10 8.02 18.62 -15.69
CA ALA A 10 8.86 19.47 -16.53
C ALA A 10 10.12 19.96 -15.78
N SER A 11 9.96 20.40 -14.54
CA SER A 11 11.08 20.83 -13.70
C SER A 11 12.08 19.71 -13.42
N SER A 12 11.62 18.46 -13.26
CA SER A 12 12.51 17.31 -13.03
C SER A 12 13.44 16.99 -14.20
N SER A 13 13.19 17.56 -15.37
CA SER A 13 14.03 17.41 -16.56
C SER A 13 15.16 18.44 -16.68
N HIS A 14 15.24 19.36 -15.73
CA HIS A 14 16.28 20.39 -15.68
C HIS A 14 17.35 20.07 -14.65
N GLU A 15 18.46 20.78 -14.72
CA GLU A 15 19.53 20.71 -13.73
C GLU A 15 19.07 21.35 -12.41
N SER A 16 19.47 20.75 -11.28
CA SER A 16 19.07 21.22 -9.94
C SER A 16 19.42 22.69 -9.69
N VAL A 17 20.58 23.13 -10.18
CA VAL A 17 21.02 24.51 -10.06
C VAL A 17 20.07 25.48 -10.79
N THR A 18 19.61 25.11 -11.98
CA THR A 18 18.66 25.91 -12.78
C THR A 18 17.34 26.10 -12.04
N ILE A 19 16.83 25.02 -11.42
CA ILE A 19 15.59 25.10 -10.64
C ILE A 19 15.75 25.99 -9.38
N LEU A 20 16.90 25.90 -8.72
CA LEU A 20 17.17 26.67 -7.52
C LEU A 20 17.34 28.17 -7.81
N THR A 21 17.92 28.53 -8.97
CA THR A 21 18.20 29.93 -9.33
C THR A 21 17.07 30.61 -10.09
N GLU A 22 16.39 29.88 -10.97
CA GLU A 22 15.39 30.44 -11.88
C GLU A 22 13.95 30.00 -11.56
N GLY A 23 13.77 29.07 -10.61
CA GLY A 23 12.49 28.53 -10.23
C GLY A 23 11.98 27.40 -11.14
N MET A 24 10.76 26.95 -10.87
CA MET A 24 10.14 25.83 -11.59
C MET A 24 9.88 26.18 -13.07
N LYS A 25 10.06 25.20 -13.95
CA LYS A 25 9.92 25.34 -15.40
C LYS A 25 8.66 24.66 -15.93
N PHE A 26 8.06 25.26 -16.98
CA PHE A 26 6.89 24.70 -17.67
C PHE A 26 7.25 23.85 -18.90
N HIS A 27 8.45 24.00 -19.44
CA HIS A 27 8.96 23.25 -20.58
C HIS A 27 9.91 22.15 -20.15
N LEU A 28 10.04 21.13 -20.97
CA LEU A 28 10.97 20.02 -20.72
C LEU A 28 12.40 20.49 -21.01
N GLY A 29 13.32 20.08 -20.15
CA GLY A 29 14.76 20.21 -20.34
C GLY A 29 15.37 18.96 -20.99
N ASP A 30 16.67 18.95 -21.10
CA ASP A 30 17.48 17.92 -21.74
C ASP A 30 18.06 16.87 -20.74
N GLN A 31 17.92 17.11 -19.44
CA GLN A 31 18.49 16.26 -18.40
C GLN A 31 17.56 15.14 -17.90
N LEU A 32 16.38 14.94 -18.51
CA LEU A 32 15.39 13.98 -18.04
C LEU A 32 15.98 12.59 -17.82
N ALA A 33 16.59 12.01 -18.86
CA ALA A 33 17.12 10.66 -18.81
C ALA A 33 18.24 10.52 -17.77
N ARG A 34 19.10 11.51 -17.67
CA ARG A 34 20.20 11.54 -16.70
C ARG A 34 19.68 11.61 -15.28
N ASN A 35 18.81 12.56 -14.96
CA ASN A 35 18.26 12.76 -13.62
C ASN A 35 17.50 11.53 -13.12
N TYR A 36 16.68 10.92 -14.00
CA TYR A 36 15.94 9.72 -13.62
C TYR A 36 16.83 8.49 -13.49
N ASN A 37 17.86 8.34 -14.35
CA ASN A 37 18.83 7.27 -14.20
C ASN A 37 19.62 7.39 -12.90
N GLU A 38 20.08 8.59 -12.57
CA GLU A 38 20.80 8.88 -11.34
C GLU A 38 19.95 8.56 -10.09
N VAL A 39 18.71 9.05 -10.04
CA VAL A 39 17.80 8.80 -8.91
C VAL A 39 17.44 7.32 -8.76
N LEU A 40 17.22 6.62 -9.88
CA LEU A 40 16.79 5.21 -9.83
C LEU A 40 17.92 4.25 -9.52
N ASN A 41 19.13 4.50 -10.05
CA ASN A 41 20.23 3.54 -10.03
C ASN A 41 21.41 3.98 -9.16
N GLU A 42 21.55 5.27 -8.91
CA GLU A 42 22.63 5.80 -8.10
C GLU A 42 22.14 6.15 -6.69
N LYS A 43 23.07 6.21 -5.76
CA LYS A 43 22.79 6.56 -4.36
C LYS A 43 22.40 8.02 -4.27
N GLY A 44 21.13 8.32 -4.21
CA GLY A 44 20.61 9.68 -4.21
C GLY A 44 19.82 10.05 -2.97
N GLY A 45 20.33 10.97 -2.21
CA GLY A 45 19.59 11.97 -1.41
C GLY A 45 18.93 11.56 -0.11
N TRP A 46 18.52 10.30 0.11
CA TRP A 46 17.78 9.89 1.30
C TRP A 46 18.56 8.94 2.20
N SER A 47 19.38 8.08 1.63
CA SER A 47 20.34 7.25 2.34
C SER A 47 21.47 6.87 1.39
N GLU A 48 22.69 6.75 1.92
CA GLU A 48 23.86 6.33 1.15
C GLU A 48 23.79 4.87 0.66
N GLU A 49 22.82 4.09 1.17
CA GLU A 49 22.74 2.64 0.93
C GLU A 49 21.61 2.20 0.00
N VAL A 50 20.56 3.01 -0.17
CA VAL A 50 19.35 2.60 -0.87
C VAL A 50 19.00 3.56 -1.99
N THR A 51 18.86 3.04 -3.21
CA THR A 51 18.41 3.80 -4.38
C THR A 51 16.89 3.94 -4.41
N ALA A 52 16.37 4.99 -5.06
CA ALA A 52 14.93 5.15 -5.24
C ALA A 52 14.31 3.98 -6.01
N GLY A 53 15.04 3.41 -6.99
CA GLY A 53 14.58 2.21 -7.72
C GLY A 53 14.32 1.03 -6.79
N LYS A 54 15.20 0.78 -5.83
CA LYS A 54 15.00 -0.28 -4.82
C LYS A 54 13.81 0.01 -3.91
N MET A 55 13.61 1.27 -3.52
CA MET A 55 12.43 1.68 -2.74
C MET A 55 11.13 1.44 -3.51
N PHE A 56 11.08 1.77 -4.81
CA PHE A 56 9.92 1.50 -5.66
C PHE A 56 9.62 0.01 -5.78
N VAL A 57 10.63 -0.81 -6.00
CA VAL A 57 10.47 -2.28 -6.09
C VAL A 57 9.94 -2.84 -4.76
N ASN A 58 10.50 -2.42 -3.63
CA ASN A 58 10.04 -2.85 -2.31
C ASN A 58 8.57 -2.44 -2.07
N SER A 59 8.22 -1.19 -2.37
CA SER A 59 6.84 -0.70 -2.25
C SER A 59 5.88 -1.45 -3.16
N PHE A 60 6.29 -1.76 -4.38
CA PHE A 60 5.49 -2.53 -5.32
C PHE A 60 5.24 -3.96 -4.84
N ILE A 61 6.27 -4.66 -4.36
CA ILE A 61 6.14 -6.01 -3.78
C ILE A 61 5.16 -5.99 -2.60
N MET A 62 5.31 -5.03 -1.70
CA MET A 62 4.43 -4.89 -0.54
C MET A 62 2.99 -4.60 -0.96
N ALA A 63 2.78 -3.63 -1.85
CA ALA A 63 1.46 -3.25 -2.31
C ALA A 63 0.74 -4.41 -3.01
N LEU A 64 1.44 -5.11 -3.89
CA LEU A 64 0.90 -6.27 -4.60
C LEU A 64 0.59 -7.42 -3.64
N GLY A 65 1.50 -7.72 -2.71
CA GLY A 65 1.31 -8.76 -1.70
C GLY A 65 0.11 -8.48 -0.80
N ILE A 66 0.02 -7.26 -0.25
CA ILE A 66 -1.10 -6.85 0.59
C ILE A 66 -2.41 -6.89 -0.21
N ALA A 67 -2.46 -6.30 -1.41
CA ALA A 67 -3.67 -6.23 -2.20
C ALA A 67 -4.20 -7.61 -2.57
N THR A 68 -3.33 -8.48 -3.09
CA THR A 68 -3.71 -9.83 -3.52
C THR A 68 -4.21 -10.67 -2.35
N LEU A 69 -3.45 -10.75 -1.26
CA LEU A 69 -3.83 -11.55 -0.11
C LEU A 69 -5.10 -11.00 0.57
N LYS A 70 -5.21 -9.68 0.68
CA LYS A 70 -6.39 -9.01 1.23
C LYS A 70 -7.66 -9.34 0.43
N VAL A 71 -7.60 -9.26 -0.90
CA VAL A 71 -8.72 -9.59 -1.78
C VAL A 71 -9.09 -11.07 -1.63
N VAL A 72 -8.12 -11.98 -1.72
CA VAL A 72 -8.37 -13.42 -1.62
C VAL A 72 -9.00 -13.80 -0.27
N ILE A 73 -8.39 -13.39 0.84
CA ILE A 73 -8.87 -13.76 2.18
C ILE A 73 -10.25 -13.13 2.45
N SER A 74 -10.44 -11.86 2.07
CA SER A 74 -11.73 -11.18 2.28
C SER A 74 -12.84 -11.76 1.43
N ALA A 75 -12.56 -12.10 0.17
CA ALA A 75 -13.53 -12.74 -0.72
C ALA A 75 -13.92 -14.14 -0.22
N MET A 76 -12.95 -14.98 0.17
CA MET A 76 -13.20 -16.29 0.75
C MET A 76 -14.00 -16.22 2.06
N SER A 77 -13.65 -15.30 2.94
CA SER A 77 -14.36 -15.08 4.20
C SER A 77 -15.80 -14.65 3.97
N ALA A 78 -16.00 -13.69 3.07
CA ALA A 78 -17.34 -13.21 2.70
C ALA A 78 -18.17 -14.30 2.03
N TYR A 79 -17.56 -15.09 1.14
CA TYR A 79 -18.22 -16.23 0.49
C TYR A 79 -18.72 -17.25 1.53
N ALA A 80 -17.87 -17.60 2.49
CA ALA A 80 -18.26 -18.52 3.56
C ALA A 80 -19.42 -17.97 4.41
N LEU A 81 -19.42 -16.65 4.69
CA LEU A 81 -20.47 -16.00 5.49
C LEU A 81 -21.81 -15.88 4.76
N VAL A 82 -21.83 -15.93 3.41
CA VAL A 82 -23.06 -15.82 2.62
C VAL A 82 -23.61 -17.18 2.23
N TYR A 83 -22.77 -18.07 1.72
CA TYR A 83 -23.21 -19.30 1.07
C TYR A 83 -23.15 -20.53 2.00
N PHE A 84 -22.31 -20.50 3.05
CA PHE A 84 -22.27 -21.64 3.99
C PHE A 84 -23.35 -21.46 5.06
N ARG A 85 -24.23 -22.47 5.16
CA ARG A 85 -25.33 -22.51 6.14
C ARG A 85 -24.83 -22.99 7.51
N PHE A 86 -24.20 -22.10 8.29
CA PHE A 86 -23.79 -22.42 9.66
C PHE A 86 -24.33 -21.40 10.67
N LYS A 87 -24.62 -21.88 11.89
CA LYS A 87 -25.32 -21.10 12.93
C LYS A 87 -24.57 -19.84 13.38
N LEU A 88 -23.24 -19.82 13.24
CA LEU A 88 -22.38 -18.73 13.71
C LEU A 88 -22.07 -17.69 12.63
N ALA A 89 -22.62 -17.80 11.40
CA ALA A 89 -22.32 -16.86 10.31
C ALA A 89 -22.61 -15.39 10.70
N VAL A 90 -23.76 -15.15 11.32
CA VAL A 90 -24.17 -13.80 11.74
C VAL A 90 -23.33 -13.28 12.92
N PRO A 91 -23.13 -14.01 14.02
CA PRO A 91 -22.24 -13.61 15.09
C PRO A 91 -20.80 -13.32 14.61
N ILE A 92 -20.23 -14.18 13.77
CA ILE A 92 -18.87 -13.99 13.22
C ILE A 92 -18.80 -12.74 12.35
N PHE A 93 -19.82 -12.50 11.53
CA PHE A 93 -19.88 -11.26 10.74
C PHE A 93 -19.85 -10.02 11.65
N TRP A 94 -20.67 -9.99 12.70
CA TRP A 94 -20.68 -8.87 13.64
C TRP A 94 -19.37 -8.73 14.40
N LEU A 95 -18.72 -9.82 14.77
CA LEU A 95 -17.41 -9.79 15.39
C LEU A 95 -16.37 -9.17 14.47
N ILE A 96 -16.34 -9.54 13.18
CA ILE A 96 -15.48 -8.93 12.18
C ILE A 96 -15.82 -7.44 12.03
N PHE A 97 -17.12 -7.11 11.96
CA PHE A 97 -17.58 -5.73 11.76
C PHE A 97 -17.18 -4.81 12.92
N ILE A 98 -17.28 -5.28 14.16
CA ILE A 98 -16.88 -4.52 15.35
C ILE A 98 -15.40 -4.15 15.31
N THR A 99 -14.55 -4.95 14.68
CA THR A 99 -13.12 -4.61 14.53
C THR A 99 -12.88 -3.34 13.70
N LEU A 100 -13.86 -2.89 12.89
CA LEU A 100 -13.79 -1.60 12.18
C LEU A 100 -13.85 -0.40 13.12
N LEU A 101 -14.49 -0.57 14.30
CA LEU A 101 -14.63 0.49 15.28
C LEU A 101 -13.35 0.72 16.10
N VAL A 102 -12.42 -0.24 16.05
CA VAL A 102 -11.13 -0.12 16.75
C VAL A 102 -10.20 0.78 15.94
N PRO A 103 -9.78 1.93 16.49
CA PRO A 103 -8.84 2.83 15.82
C PRO A 103 -7.55 2.11 15.43
N LEU A 104 -6.98 2.49 14.27
CA LEU A 104 -5.76 1.87 13.75
C LEU A 104 -4.59 2.01 14.74
N GLU A 105 -4.53 3.14 15.42
CA GLU A 105 -3.49 3.51 16.38
C GLU A 105 -3.39 2.50 17.53
N VAL A 106 -4.53 2.02 18.01
CA VAL A 106 -4.59 1.02 19.11
C VAL A 106 -3.98 -0.32 18.69
N ARG A 107 -4.02 -0.64 17.38
CA ARG A 107 -3.52 -1.93 16.85
C ARG A 107 -2.03 -1.91 16.50
N ILE A 108 -1.40 -0.75 16.37
CA ILE A 108 0.00 -0.65 15.95
C ILE A 108 0.93 -1.39 16.91
N PHE A 109 0.87 -1.07 18.21
CA PHE A 109 1.76 -1.68 19.21
C PHE A 109 1.58 -3.19 19.36
N PRO A 110 0.36 -3.74 19.52
CA PRO A 110 0.16 -5.19 19.58
C PRO A 110 0.63 -5.90 18.30
N SER A 111 0.37 -5.34 17.12
CA SER A 111 0.81 -5.91 15.85
C SER A 111 2.33 -5.95 15.73
N TYR A 112 2.99 -4.84 16.07
CA TYR A 112 4.45 -4.77 16.08
C TYR A 112 5.06 -5.80 17.03
N LYS A 113 4.51 -5.91 18.25
CA LYS A 113 4.99 -6.89 19.23
C LYS A 113 4.89 -8.31 18.69
N ILE A 114 3.75 -8.71 18.13
CA ILE A 114 3.57 -10.05 17.55
C ILE A 114 4.58 -10.31 16.43
N VAL A 115 4.76 -9.35 15.52
CA VAL A 115 5.73 -9.44 14.42
C VAL A 115 7.15 -9.60 14.95
N SER A 116 7.48 -8.87 16.01
CA SER A 116 8.78 -8.94 16.67
C SER A 116 8.99 -10.29 17.38
N ASP A 117 8.01 -10.76 18.14
CA ASP A 117 8.06 -12.04 18.87
C ASP A 117 8.18 -13.24 17.91
N LEU A 118 7.63 -13.11 16.70
CA LEU A 118 7.76 -14.10 15.61
C LEU A 118 9.08 -13.99 14.82
N GLY A 119 9.95 -13.03 15.14
CA GLY A 119 11.21 -12.79 14.42
C GLY A 119 11.03 -12.29 12.99
N LEU A 120 9.86 -11.72 12.65
CA LEU A 120 9.51 -11.26 11.31
C LEU A 120 9.79 -9.76 11.09
N THR A 121 10.45 -9.10 12.02
CA THR A 121 10.91 -7.72 11.86
C THR A 121 11.83 -7.60 10.65
N ASN A 122 11.73 -6.49 9.94
CA ASN A 122 12.57 -6.21 8.75
C ASN A 122 12.36 -7.20 7.58
N SER A 123 11.17 -7.81 7.48
CA SER A 123 10.83 -8.73 6.39
C SER A 123 9.54 -8.31 5.66
N TYR A 124 9.41 -8.67 4.38
CA TYR A 124 8.17 -8.47 3.64
C TYR A 124 6.97 -9.15 4.31
N THR A 125 7.18 -10.35 4.84
CA THR A 125 6.15 -11.12 5.54
C THR A 125 5.63 -10.37 6.76
N GLY A 126 6.53 -9.83 7.58
CA GLY A 126 6.18 -9.06 8.77
C GLY A 126 5.43 -7.75 8.47
N LEU A 127 5.68 -7.16 7.29
CA LEU A 127 4.97 -5.96 6.84
C LEU A 127 3.62 -6.28 6.18
N ILE A 128 3.51 -7.40 5.48
CA ILE A 128 2.32 -7.78 4.73
C ILE A 128 1.26 -8.43 5.64
N LEU A 129 1.64 -9.44 6.45
CA LEU A 129 0.69 -10.26 7.21
C LEU A 129 -0.26 -9.47 8.11
N PRO A 130 0.15 -8.47 8.89
CA PRO A 130 -0.76 -7.73 9.74
C PRO A 130 -1.82 -6.92 8.98
N LEU A 131 -1.57 -6.63 7.70
CA LEU A 131 -2.43 -5.80 6.85
C LEU A 131 -3.35 -6.60 5.93
N VAL A 132 -3.20 -7.92 5.88
CA VAL A 132 -3.98 -8.81 4.99
C VAL A 132 -5.43 -8.94 5.46
N ALA A 133 -5.67 -9.07 6.76
CA ALA A 133 -7.01 -9.14 7.30
C ALA A 133 -7.71 -7.77 7.23
N SER A 134 -8.82 -7.71 6.51
CA SER A 134 -9.57 -6.46 6.31
C SER A 134 -11.06 -6.68 6.52
N ALA A 135 -11.58 -6.18 7.63
CA ALA A 135 -13.01 -6.20 7.91
C ALA A 135 -13.82 -5.37 6.87
N THR A 136 -13.27 -4.24 6.42
CA THR A 136 -13.87 -3.41 5.38
C THR A 136 -14.03 -4.18 4.06
N ALA A 137 -12.96 -4.85 3.61
CA ALA A 137 -13.01 -5.62 2.37
C ALA A 137 -13.99 -6.80 2.50
N THR A 138 -13.96 -7.52 3.62
CA THR A 138 -14.92 -8.61 3.90
C THR A 138 -16.36 -8.11 3.89
N PHE A 139 -16.62 -6.93 4.47
CA PHE A 139 -17.93 -6.31 4.46
C PHE A 139 -18.41 -6.02 3.02
N PHE A 140 -17.58 -5.38 2.18
CA PHE A 140 -17.95 -5.05 0.81
C PHE A 140 -18.18 -6.31 -0.04
N PHE A 141 -17.30 -7.31 0.05
CA PHE A 141 -17.50 -8.58 -0.65
C PHE A 141 -18.79 -9.27 -0.20
N ARG A 142 -19.11 -9.27 1.12
CA ARG A 142 -20.34 -9.84 1.61
C ARG A 142 -21.56 -9.11 1.06
N GLN A 143 -21.56 -7.79 1.00
CA GLN A 143 -22.68 -7.03 0.41
C GLN A 143 -22.84 -7.36 -1.07
N PHE A 144 -21.73 -7.43 -1.81
CA PHE A 144 -21.74 -7.81 -3.22
C PHE A 144 -22.31 -9.23 -3.42
N TYR A 145 -21.83 -10.22 -2.69
CA TYR A 145 -22.34 -11.60 -2.82
C TYR A 145 -23.82 -11.72 -2.51
N LYS A 146 -24.36 -10.93 -1.60
CA LYS A 146 -25.80 -10.89 -1.33
C LYS A 146 -26.65 -10.32 -2.46
N THR A 147 -26.07 -9.64 -3.43
CA THR A 147 -26.80 -9.12 -4.60
C THR A 147 -26.86 -10.11 -5.75
N ILE A 148 -26.07 -11.20 -5.68
CA ILE A 148 -26.05 -12.24 -6.71
C ILE A 148 -27.27 -13.15 -6.47
N PRO A 149 -28.16 -13.34 -7.46
CA PRO A 149 -29.26 -14.30 -7.36
C PRO A 149 -28.72 -15.74 -7.20
N ASP A 150 -29.46 -16.58 -6.48
CA ASP A 150 -29.17 -18.01 -6.31
C ASP A 150 -29.32 -18.76 -7.63
#